data_007f8f3bc0716f898f653bf2758ea218
#
_entry.id   007f8f3bc0716f898f653bf2758ea218
#
_cell.length_a   1.000
_cell.length_b   1.000
_cell.length_c   1.000
_cell.angle_alpha   90.00
_cell.angle_beta   90.00
_cell.angle_gamma   90.00
#
_symmetry.space_group_name_H-M   'P 1'
#
loop_
_entity.id
_entity.type
_entity.pdbx_description
1 polymer ?
#
loop_
_entity_poly.entity_id
_entity_poly.type
_entity_poly.pdbx_seq_one_letter_code
_entity_poly.pdbx_strand_id
1 'polypeptide(L)'
;MTTTVENVATDRDIAYAVGTAANAWGDTDYWVDETGETIGLKRATPNGGQALGLHVCDDVVSWGLWQYDADGFTVIHDGLSALTDETIAYLADWWLEH
;
A
#
# COMPACT_ATOMS: atom_id res chain seq x y z
N MET A 1 -28.86 -12.87 -2.79
CA MET A 1 -28.26 -12.66 -2.61
C MET A 1 -27.38 -12.27 -2.51
N THR A 2 -26.98 -12.03 -2.61
CA THR A 2 -26.09 -11.70 -2.72
C THR A 2 -25.40 -11.24 -2.09
N THR A 3 -25.25 -11.14 -1.73
CA THR A 3 -24.36 -10.92 -1.31
C THR A 3 -23.15 -10.32 -1.41
N THR A 4 -22.85 -9.64 -1.35
CA THR A 4 -21.73 -8.88 -1.71
C THR A 4 -20.74 -8.57 -0.61
N VAL A 5 -20.99 -9.04 0.50
CA VAL A 5 -20.10 -8.92 1.62
C VAL A 5 -18.73 -9.45 1.31
N GLU A 6 -18.71 -10.50 0.52
CA GLU A 6 -17.47 -11.13 0.11
C GLU A 6 -16.60 -10.23 -0.75
N ASN A 7 -17.14 -9.10 -1.19
CA ASN A 7 -16.38 -8.16 -1.99
C ASN A 7 -15.69 -7.08 -1.18
N VAL A 8 -15.77 -7.17 0.14
CA VAL A 8 -15.04 -6.23 0.98
C VAL A 8 -13.55 -6.49 0.82
N ALA A 9 -12.83 -5.50 0.31
CA ALA A 9 -11.40 -5.63 0.12
C ALA A 9 -10.67 -5.55 1.46
N THR A 10 -9.60 -6.32 1.58
CA THR A 10 -8.72 -6.26 2.72
C THR A 10 -7.50 -5.40 2.40
N ASP A 11 -6.72 -5.07 3.42
CA ASP A 11 -5.47 -4.34 3.23
C ASP A 11 -4.57 -5.10 2.26
N ARG A 12 -4.54 -6.42 2.35
CA ARG A 12 -3.75 -7.25 1.45
C ARG A 12 -4.26 -7.18 0.01
N ASP A 13 -5.57 -7.17 -0.19
CA ASP A 13 -6.14 -7.05 -1.53
C ASP A 13 -5.72 -5.76 -2.21
N ILE A 14 -5.73 -4.66 -1.45
CA ILE A 14 -5.33 -3.36 -1.98
C ILE A 14 -3.82 -3.33 -2.24
N ALA A 15 -3.03 -3.87 -1.33
CA ALA A 15 -1.58 -3.97 -1.52
C ALA A 15 -1.26 -4.75 -2.79
N TYR A 16 -1.92 -5.89 -2.99
CA TYR A 16 -1.73 -6.69 -4.19
C TYR A 16 -2.11 -5.92 -5.46
N ALA A 17 -3.25 -5.23 -5.42
CA ALA A 17 -3.71 -4.46 -6.57
C ALA A 17 -2.74 -3.34 -6.92
N VAL A 18 -2.22 -2.63 -5.93
CA VAL A 18 -1.26 -1.54 -6.16
C VAL A 18 0.05 -2.10 -6.71
N GLY A 19 0.60 -3.13 -6.10
CA GLY A 19 1.84 -3.74 -6.57
C GLY A 19 1.74 -4.30 -7.97
N THR A 20 0.58 -4.88 -8.30
CA THR A 20 0.32 -5.43 -9.63
C THR A 20 0.15 -4.31 -10.66
N ALA A 21 -0.61 -3.27 -10.32
CA ALA A 21 -0.80 -2.12 -11.22
C ALA A 21 0.53 -1.41 -11.50
N ALA A 22 1.40 -1.34 -10.51
CA ALA A 22 2.72 -0.74 -10.65
C ALA A 22 3.73 -1.68 -11.32
N ASN A 23 3.37 -2.96 -11.48
CA ASN A 23 4.28 -3.98 -12.00
C ASN A 23 5.59 -4.01 -11.20
N ALA A 24 5.48 -3.96 -9.89
CA ALA A 24 6.60 -3.69 -9.01
C ALA A 24 7.12 -4.92 -8.26
N TRP A 25 6.56 -6.10 -8.48
CA TRP A 25 6.87 -7.29 -7.68
C TRP A 25 8.32 -7.76 -7.80
N GLY A 26 9.08 -7.19 -8.74
CA GLY A 26 10.50 -7.51 -8.86
C GLY A 26 11.32 -7.04 -7.66
N ASP A 27 10.92 -5.95 -7.00
CA ASP A 27 11.65 -5.39 -5.86
C ASP A 27 10.73 -5.03 -4.69
N THR A 28 9.46 -5.32 -4.78
CA THR A 28 8.45 -4.95 -3.79
C THR A 28 7.91 -6.19 -3.14
N ASP A 29 7.78 -6.14 -1.82
CA ASP A 29 7.17 -7.20 -1.02
C ASP A 29 6.01 -6.64 -0.20
N TYR A 30 5.20 -7.53 0.34
CA TYR A 30 4.20 -7.11 1.32
C TYR A 30 4.88 -6.65 2.60
N TRP A 31 4.37 -5.57 3.14
CA TRP A 31 4.74 -5.12 4.48
C TRP A 31 3.75 -5.75 5.44
N VAL A 32 4.25 -6.58 6.35
CA VAL A 32 3.40 -7.28 7.31
C VAL A 32 3.74 -6.82 8.72
N ASP A 33 2.75 -6.87 9.59
CA ASP A 33 2.96 -6.55 10.99
C ASP A 33 3.46 -7.80 11.74
N GLU A 34 3.61 -7.67 13.05
CA GLU A 34 4.14 -8.75 13.86
C GLU A 34 3.21 -9.96 13.96
N THR A 35 1.94 -9.82 13.57
CA THR A 35 1.00 -10.93 13.53
C THR A 35 0.96 -11.63 12.18
N GLY A 36 1.68 -11.10 11.19
CA GLY A 36 1.67 -11.61 9.83
C GLY A 36 0.61 -10.99 8.94
N GLU A 37 -0.16 -10.04 9.45
CA GLU A 37 -1.17 -9.34 8.65
C GLU A 37 -0.51 -8.33 7.73
N THR A 38 -0.98 -8.28 6.49
CA THR A 38 -0.46 -7.31 5.52
C THR A 38 -0.97 -5.91 5.86
N ILE A 39 -0.05 -4.98 5.96
CA ILE A 39 -0.36 -3.57 6.23
C ILE A 39 0.16 -2.64 5.13
N GLY A 40 0.64 -3.20 4.05
CA GLY A 40 1.08 -2.39 2.91
C GLY A 40 2.11 -3.09 2.05
N LEU A 41 2.93 -2.28 1.41
CA LEU A 41 4.02 -2.71 0.54
C LEU A 41 5.33 -2.11 1.03
N LYS A 42 6.43 -2.77 0.74
CA LYS A 42 7.76 -2.24 1.07
C LYS A 42 8.77 -2.63 0.01
N ARG A 43 9.82 -1.83 -0.09
CA ARG A 43 10.98 -2.18 -0.91
C ARG A 43 12.23 -1.57 -0.31
N ALA A 44 13.37 -2.22 -0.57
CA ALA A 44 14.67 -1.71 -0.13
C ALA A 44 15.14 -0.61 -1.09
N THR A 45 15.85 0.36 -0.54
CA THR A 45 16.54 1.38 -1.31
C THR A 45 18.00 1.41 -0.87
N PRO A 46 18.89 2.07 -1.62
CA PRO A 46 20.31 2.11 -1.23
C PRO A 46 20.56 2.62 0.18
N ASN A 47 19.73 3.52 0.68
CA ASN A 47 19.93 4.14 1.99
C ASN A 47 18.97 3.64 3.07
N GLY A 48 18.13 2.67 2.76
CA GLY A 48 17.15 2.18 3.73
C GLY A 48 16.02 1.48 3.04
N GLY A 49 14.85 2.12 2.98
CA GLY A 49 13.70 1.54 2.34
C GLY A 49 12.56 2.52 2.19
N GLN A 50 11.56 2.07 1.45
CA GLN A 50 10.29 2.78 1.30
C GLN A 50 9.15 1.84 1.62
N ALA A 51 8.07 2.39 2.12
CA ALA A 51 6.89 1.62 2.47
C ALA A 51 5.64 2.43 2.13
N LEU A 52 4.63 1.73 1.67
CA LEU A 52 3.30 2.29 1.45
C LEU A 52 2.37 1.58 2.44
N GLY A 53 1.99 2.29 3.49
CA GLY A 53 1.04 1.77 4.47
C GLY A 53 -0.38 1.92 3.93
N LEU A 54 -1.19 0.90 4.15
CA LEU A 54 -2.56 0.85 3.64
C LEU A 54 -3.49 0.35 4.73
N HIS A 55 -4.64 1.00 4.86
CA HIS A 55 -5.68 0.52 5.75
C HIS A 55 -7.03 0.80 5.12
N VAL A 56 -7.78 -0.26 4.91
CA VAL A 56 -9.11 -0.18 4.33
C VAL A 56 -10.13 -0.10 5.46
N CYS A 57 -11.02 0.87 5.36
CA CYS A 57 -12.12 1.02 6.29
C CYS A 57 -13.37 1.32 5.47
N ASP A 58 -14.27 0.35 5.40
CA ASP A 58 -15.47 0.42 4.57
C ASP A 58 -15.11 0.65 3.09
N ASP A 59 -15.47 1.77 2.53
CA ASP A 59 -15.20 2.10 1.14
C ASP A 59 -14.11 3.17 0.98
N VAL A 60 -13.27 3.31 2.01
CA VAL A 60 -12.21 4.30 2.05
C VAL A 60 -10.89 3.60 2.35
N VAL A 61 -9.82 4.04 1.72
CA VAL A 61 -8.47 3.58 2.04
C VAL A 61 -7.66 4.75 2.59
N SER A 62 -7.08 4.50 3.76
CA SER A 62 -6.10 5.40 4.36
C SER A 62 -4.73 4.90 3.94
N TRP A 63 -3.89 5.79 3.47
CA TRP A 63 -2.58 5.39 2.96
C TRP A 63 -1.52 6.39 3.36
N GLY A 64 -0.27 5.91 3.46
CA GLY A 64 0.87 6.75 3.75
C GLY A 64 2.11 6.22 3.07
N LEU A 65 2.82 7.10 2.37
CA LEU A 65 4.09 6.77 1.75
C LEU A 65 5.21 7.22 2.67
N TRP A 66 6.06 6.28 3.03
CA TRP A 66 7.12 6.47 4.03
C TRP A 66 8.46 6.18 3.42
N GLN A 67 9.45 6.91 3.88
CA GLN A 67 10.85 6.60 3.60
C GLN A 67 11.56 6.41 4.93
N TYR A 68 12.41 5.41 5.01
CA TYR A 68 13.17 5.17 6.23
C TYR A 68 14.63 4.88 5.89
N ASP A 69 15.49 5.30 6.80
CA ASP A 69 16.93 5.09 6.70
C ASP A 69 17.49 4.90 8.12
N ALA A 70 18.82 5.00 8.26
CA ALA A 70 19.46 4.83 9.54
C ALA A 70 19.03 5.88 10.59
N ASP A 71 18.53 7.01 10.13
CA ASP A 71 18.14 8.10 11.02
C ASP A 71 16.66 8.07 11.40
N GLY A 72 15.87 7.19 10.79
CA GLY A 72 14.47 7.02 11.15
C GLY A 72 13.53 7.10 9.97
N PHE A 73 12.28 7.41 10.26
CA PHE A 73 11.19 7.45 9.28
C PHE A 73 10.84 8.87 8.91
N THR A 74 10.49 9.06 7.64
CA THR A 74 9.94 10.31 7.14
C THR A 74 8.68 9.98 6.36
N VAL A 75 7.57 10.63 6.68
CA VAL A 75 6.35 10.54 5.89
C VAL A 75 6.52 11.46 4.68
N ILE A 76 6.49 10.89 3.49
CA ILE A 76 6.63 11.66 2.26
C ILE A 76 5.27 12.25 1.88
N HIS A 77 4.23 11.41 1.96
CA HIS A 77 2.88 11.85 1.61
C HIS A 77 1.88 10.88 2.23
N ASP A 78 0.71 11.38 2.58
CA ASP A 78 -0.35 10.53 3.09
C ASP A 78 -1.69 11.08 2.63
N GLY A 79 -2.73 10.28 2.81
CA GLY A 79 -4.05 10.69 2.41
C GLY A 79 -5.13 9.69 2.74
N LEU A 80 -6.32 10.07 2.37
CA LEU A 80 -7.52 9.27 2.57
C LEU A 80 -8.32 9.37 1.27
N SER A 81 -8.60 8.25 0.65
CA SER A 81 -9.22 8.22 -0.67
C SER A 81 -10.32 7.18 -0.74
N ALA A 82 -11.28 7.39 -1.63
CA ALA A 82 -12.30 6.39 -1.87
C ALA A 82 -11.67 5.11 -2.42
N LEU A 83 -12.23 3.98 -2.08
CA LEU A 83 -11.74 2.68 -2.54
C LEU A 83 -12.23 2.42 -3.96
N THR A 84 -11.48 2.88 -4.94
CA THR A 84 -11.81 2.79 -6.36
C THR A 84 -10.59 2.37 -7.16
N ASP A 85 -10.83 1.96 -8.41
CA ASP A 85 -9.73 1.63 -9.33
C ASP A 85 -8.83 2.83 -9.59
N GLU A 86 -9.40 4.03 -9.57
CA GLU A 86 -8.64 5.26 -9.75
C GLU A 86 -7.65 5.48 -8.60
N THR A 87 -8.05 5.17 -7.39
CA THR A 87 -7.17 5.25 -6.23
C THR A 87 -6.04 4.23 -6.35
N ILE A 88 -6.35 3.02 -6.77
CA ILE A 88 -5.32 2.00 -6.99
C ILE A 88 -4.29 2.50 -8.01
N ALA A 89 -4.74 3.06 -9.11
CA ALA A 89 -3.85 3.58 -10.14
C ALA A 89 -3.00 4.74 -9.61
N TYR A 90 -3.61 5.62 -8.83
CA TYR A 90 -2.93 6.75 -8.22
C TYR A 90 -1.81 6.28 -7.27
N LEU A 91 -2.11 5.32 -6.42
CA LEU A 91 -1.11 4.77 -5.49
C LEU A 91 -0.01 4.02 -6.22
N ALA A 92 -0.35 3.32 -7.31
CA ALA A 92 0.63 2.63 -8.13
C ALA A 92 1.60 3.64 -8.78
N ASP A 93 1.09 4.75 -9.28
CA ASP A 93 1.92 5.80 -9.86
C ASP A 93 2.85 6.40 -8.81
N TRP A 94 2.33 6.65 -7.61
CA TRP A 94 3.15 7.14 -6.50
C TRP A 94 4.27 6.17 -6.16
N TRP A 95 3.94 4.89 -6.10
CA TRP A 95 4.92 3.87 -5.78
C TRP A 95 6.03 3.79 -6.82
N LEU A 96 5.68 3.97 -8.08
CA LEU A 96 6.67 3.96 -9.17
C LEU A 96 7.57 5.20 -9.16
N GLU A 97 7.03 6.35 -8.78
CA GLU A 97 7.76 7.61 -8.84
C GLU A 97 8.69 7.83 -7.65
N HIS A 98 8.48 7.15 -6.58
CA HIS A 98 9.21 7.34 -5.33
C HIS A 98 9.92 6.09 -4.89
#